data_b1acc3686e1ae8dd8320daa1eab1a435
#
_entry.id   b1acc3686e1ae8dd8320daa1eab1a435
#
_cell.length_a   1.000
_cell.length_b   1.000
_cell.length_c   1.000
_cell.angle_alpha   90.00
_cell.angle_beta   90.00
_cell.angle_gamma   90.00
#
_symmetry.space_group_name_H-M   'P 1'
#
loop_
_entity.id
_entity.type
_entity.pdbx_description
1 polymer ?
#
loop_
_entity_poly.entity_id
_entity_poly.type
_entity_poly.pdbx_seq_one_letter_code
_entity_poly.pdbx_strand_id
1 'polypeptide(L)'
;MALIQITEPGQAIDPHQRKRAAGIDLGTTHSLIASVRAGRVQTLADESGSHLLPSVVRYEEENGISVGDEAVQAGVVDPANTIASIKRLMGRGKEDLESR
;
A
#
# COMPACT_ATOMS: atom_id res chain seq x y z
N MET A 1 15.00 -2.95 3.47
CA MET A 1 14.01 -1.93 3.11
C MET A 1 14.45 -0.58 3.66
N ALA A 2 14.38 0.44 2.86
CA ALA A 2 14.78 1.79 3.27
C ALA A 2 13.57 2.55 3.81
N LEU A 3 13.78 3.28 4.90
CA LEU A 3 12.80 4.26 5.36
C LEU A 3 12.91 5.49 4.47
N ILE A 4 11.85 5.80 3.76
CA ILE A 4 11.80 6.95 2.88
C ILE A 4 11.03 8.05 3.60
N GLN A 5 11.70 9.17 3.83
CA GLN A 5 11.07 10.37 4.34
C GLN A 5 11.04 11.40 3.23
N ILE A 6 9.83 11.78 2.84
CA ILE A 6 9.65 12.81 1.84
C ILE A 6 9.19 14.07 2.55
N THR A 7 10.08 15.06 2.63
CA THR A 7 9.74 16.37 3.14
C THR A 7 9.99 17.39 2.04
N GLU A 8 9.13 18.37 1.95
CA GLU A 8 9.35 19.48 1.04
C GLU A 8 10.48 20.38 1.54
N PRO A 9 11.20 21.07 0.65
CA PRO A 9 12.23 22.02 1.06
C PRO A 9 11.68 23.03 2.08
N GLY A 10 12.40 23.19 3.17
CA GLY A 10 11.99 24.08 4.26
C GLY A 10 11.02 23.51 5.26
N GLN A 11 10.57 22.28 5.09
CA GLN A 11 9.63 21.61 5.99
C GLN A 11 10.24 20.45 6.77
N ALA A 12 11.57 20.34 6.75
CA ALA A 12 12.24 19.27 7.49
C ALA A 12 11.97 19.39 8.98
N ILE A 13 11.39 18.33 9.56
CA ILE A 13 11.16 18.27 11.00
C ILE A 13 12.47 17.97 11.71
N ASP A 14 12.72 18.69 12.83
CA ASP A 14 13.87 18.41 13.68
C ASP A 14 13.87 16.91 14.05
N PRO A 15 14.99 16.18 13.84
CA PRO A 15 15.09 14.76 14.20
C PRO A 15 14.68 14.45 15.63
N HIS A 16 14.88 15.36 16.56
CA HIS A 16 14.48 15.17 17.96
C HIS A 16 12.97 15.27 18.19
N GLN A 17 12.24 15.84 17.26
CA GLN A 17 10.78 15.94 17.31
C GLN A 17 10.09 14.74 16.67
N ARG A 18 10.83 13.95 15.90
CA ARG A 18 10.27 12.78 15.25
C ARG A 18 10.24 11.61 16.22
N LYS A 19 9.04 11.21 16.59
CA LYS A 19 8.86 10.07 17.49
C LYS A 19 8.60 8.77 16.74
N ARG A 20 8.10 8.84 15.51
CA ARG A 20 7.69 7.67 14.73
C ARG A 20 7.93 7.89 13.24
N ALA A 21 8.29 6.82 12.56
CA ALA A 21 8.40 6.79 11.12
C ALA A 21 7.91 5.44 10.61
N ALA A 22 7.42 5.41 9.39
CA ALA A 22 7.03 4.18 8.73
C ALA A 22 7.59 4.18 7.31
N GLY A 23 7.98 3.00 6.85
CA GLY A 23 8.36 2.77 5.47
C GLY A 23 7.32 1.90 4.80
N ILE A 24 7.00 2.18 3.57
CA ILE A 24 6.05 1.42 2.78
C ILE A 24 6.75 0.92 1.53
N ASP A 25 6.69 -0.39 1.32
CA ASP A 25 7.11 -1.02 0.06
C ASP A 25 5.85 -1.35 -0.72
N LEU A 26 5.58 -0.56 -1.74
CA LEU A 26 4.43 -0.77 -2.63
C LEU A 26 4.86 -1.65 -3.80
N GLY A 27 4.69 -2.95 -3.64
CA GLY A 27 5.01 -3.91 -4.67
C GLY A 27 3.87 -4.08 -5.69
N THR A 28 4.18 -4.69 -6.81
CA THR A 28 3.19 -5.00 -7.86
C THR A 28 2.19 -6.04 -7.37
N THR A 29 2.66 -7.06 -6.69
CA THR A 29 1.86 -8.19 -6.21
C THR A 29 1.50 -8.05 -4.74
N HIS A 30 2.46 -7.65 -3.92
CA HIS A 30 2.30 -7.50 -2.48
C HIS A 30 2.91 -6.20 -2.01
N SER A 31 2.33 -5.66 -0.96
CA SER A 31 2.84 -4.47 -0.28
C SER A 31 3.12 -4.79 1.18
N LEU A 32 3.98 -4.03 1.80
CA LEU A 32 4.26 -4.16 3.22
C LEU A 32 4.55 -2.81 3.85
N ILE A 33 4.37 -2.75 5.15
CA ILE A 33 4.73 -1.58 5.94
C ILE A 33 5.67 -1.99 7.05
N ALA A 34 6.64 -1.16 7.35
CA ALA A 34 7.57 -1.38 8.44
C ALA A 34 7.75 -0.13 9.27
N SER A 35 8.12 -0.32 10.51
CA SER A 35 8.41 0.77 11.43
C SER A 35 9.57 0.38 12.34
N VAL A 36 10.12 1.37 13.02
CA VAL A 36 11.18 1.13 14.00
C VAL A 36 10.55 0.95 15.38
N ARG A 37 10.82 -0.20 16.00
CA ARG A 37 10.41 -0.49 17.36
C ARG A 37 11.62 -1.00 18.15
N ALA A 38 11.86 -0.42 19.32
CA ALA A 38 12.98 -0.80 20.18
C ALA A 38 14.33 -0.79 19.44
N GLY A 39 14.55 0.22 18.57
CA GLY A 39 15.78 0.35 17.81
C GLY A 39 15.92 -0.60 16.61
N ARG A 40 14.87 -1.36 16.27
CA ARG A 40 14.91 -2.32 15.16
C ARG A 40 13.82 -2.01 14.14
N VAL A 41 14.16 -2.15 12.87
CA VAL A 41 13.19 -2.08 11.78
C VAL A 41 12.42 -3.40 11.75
N GLN A 42 11.10 -3.32 11.83
CA GLN A 42 10.22 -4.47 11.81
C GLN A 42 9.08 -4.26 10.83
N THR A 43 8.76 -5.28 10.07
CA THR A 43 7.52 -5.28 9.29
C THR A 43 6.33 -5.46 10.23
N LEU A 44 5.21 -4.85 9.87
CA LEU A 44 4.00 -4.90 10.69
C LEU A 44 3.03 -5.92 10.09
N ALA A 45 2.40 -6.68 10.97
CA ALA A 45 1.39 -7.65 10.58
C ALA A 45 0.00 -7.01 10.59
N ASP A 46 -0.89 -7.52 9.72
CA ASP A 46 -2.29 -7.18 9.75
C ASP A 46 -3.03 -7.96 10.86
N GLU A 47 -4.34 -7.84 10.92
CA GLU A 47 -5.17 -8.51 11.93
C GLU A 47 -5.06 -10.04 11.87
N SER A 48 -4.76 -10.59 10.71
CA SER A 48 -4.59 -12.03 10.53
C SER A 48 -3.16 -12.52 10.78
N GLY A 49 -2.24 -11.63 11.09
CA GLY A 49 -0.84 -11.96 11.33
C GLY A 49 0.02 -11.97 10.07
N SER A 50 -0.51 -11.54 8.93
CA SER A 50 0.24 -11.49 7.68
C SER A 50 1.04 -10.20 7.57
N HIS A 51 2.33 -10.32 7.23
CA HIS A 51 3.22 -9.17 6.98
C HIS A 51 3.17 -8.70 5.53
N LEU A 52 2.68 -9.51 4.63
CA LEU A 52 2.52 -9.17 3.22
C LEU A 52 1.03 -8.97 2.91
N LEU A 53 0.72 -7.82 2.36
CA LEU A 53 -0.63 -7.49 1.95
C LEU A 53 -0.73 -7.58 0.43
N PRO A 54 -1.61 -8.41 -0.12
CA PRO A 54 -1.83 -8.39 -1.58
C PRO A 54 -2.16 -6.99 -2.07
N SER A 55 -1.51 -6.57 -3.15
CA SER A 55 -1.73 -5.25 -3.76
C SER A 55 -3.00 -5.27 -4.60
N VAL A 56 -4.13 -5.52 -3.96
CA VAL A 56 -5.44 -5.68 -4.59
C VAL A 56 -6.44 -4.81 -3.84
N VAL A 57 -7.27 -4.09 -4.57
CA VAL A 57 -8.31 -3.22 -4.02
C VAL A 57 -9.62 -3.54 -4.73
N ARG A 58 -10.68 -3.68 -3.95
CA ARG A 58 -12.03 -3.86 -4.48
C ARG A 58 -12.92 -2.69 -4.02
N TYR A 59 -13.64 -2.12 -4.95
CA TYR A 59 -14.62 -1.07 -4.68
C TYR A 59 -15.99 -1.69 -4.52
N GLU A 60 -16.62 -1.46 -3.38
CA GLU A 60 -17.96 -1.96 -3.07
C GLU A 60 -19.02 -0.91 -3.40
N GLU A 61 -20.27 -1.36 -3.64
CA GLU A 61 -21.35 -0.48 -4.12
C GLU A 61 -21.69 0.67 -3.17
N GLU A 62 -21.56 0.48 -1.87
CA GLU A 62 -21.94 1.48 -0.86
C GLU A 62 -20.73 2.22 -0.27
N ASN A 63 -19.85 2.71 -1.12
CA ASN A 63 -18.63 3.44 -0.70
C ASN A 63 -17.67 2.63 0.16
N GLY A 64 -17.79 1.30 0.15
CA GLY A 64 -16.85 0.41 0.82
C GLY A 64 -15.63 0.15 -0.05
N ILE A 65 -14.51 -0.07 0.60
CA ILE A 65 -13.27 -0.48 -0.06
C ILE A 65 -12.69 -1.64 0.72
N SER A 66 -12.43 -2.75 0.02
CA SER A 66 -11.69 -3.89 0.57
C SER A 66 -10.28 -3.88 0.02
N VAL A 67 -9.32 -4.25 0.83
CA VAL A 67 -7.90 -4.28 0.43
C VAL A 67 -7.30 -5.60 0.88
N GLY A 68 -6.36 -6.13 0.09
CA GLY A 68 -5.61 -7.31 0.46
C GLY A 68 -6.38 -8.61 0.23
N ASP A 69 -6.30 -9.53 1.19
CA ASP A 69 -6.88 -10.87 1.04
C ASP A 69 -8.39 -10.85 0.82
N GLU A 70 -9.10 -9.96 1.49
CA GLU A 70 -10.54 -9.81 1.28
C GLU A 70 -10.87 -9.41 -0.16
N ALA A 71 -10.07 -8.48 -0.72
CA ALA A 71 -10.23 -8.05 -2.09
C ALA A 71 -9.90 -9.18 -3.08
N VAL A 72 -8.89 -9.97 -2.80
CA VAL A 72 -8.53 -11.13 -3.62
C VAL A 72 -9.67 -12.13 -3.68
N GLN A 73 -10.22 -12.49 -2.52
CA GLN A 73 -11.31 -13.44 -2.44
C GLN A 73 -12.57 -12.94 -3.12
N ALA A 74 -12.94 -11.69 -2.89
CA ALA A 74 -14.11 -11.08 -3.49
C ALA A 74 -13.93 -10.87 -5.01
N GLY A 75 -12.71 -10.64 -5.46
CA GLY A 75 -12.39 -10.45 -6.87
C GLY A 75 -12.67 -11.66 -7.75
N VAL A 76 -12.72 -12.86 -7.15
CA VAL A 76 -13.07 -14.08 -7.88
C VAL A 76 -14.52 -13.99 -8.40
N VAL A 77 -15.42 -13.42 -7.62
CA VAL A 77 -16.83 -13.28 -7.96
C VAL A 77 -17.20 -11.89 -8.47
N ASP A 78 -16.34 -10.91 -8.28
CA ASP A 78 -16.58 -9.52 -8.66
C ASP A 78 -15.34 -8.89 -9.30
N PRO A 79 -14.85 -9.45 -10.42
CA PRO A 79 -13.63 -8.94 -11.04
C PRO A 79 -13.77 -7.52 -11.61
N ALA A 80 -14.98 -7.10 -11.96
CA ALA A 80 -15.20 -5.78 -12.56
C ALA A 80 -14.87 -4.63 -11.60
N ASN A 81 -15.00 -4.85 -10.29
CA ASN A 81 -14.76 -3.84 -9.27
C ASN A 81 -13.45 -4.08 -8.49
N THR A 82 -12.62 -5.00 -8.96
CA THR A 82 -11.38 -5.38 -8.29
C THR A 82 -10.18 -5.03 -9.14
N ILE A 83 -9.25 -4.29 -8.56
CA ILE A 83 -8.03 -3.85 -9.23
C ILE A 83 -6.83 -4.53 -8.56
N ALA A 84 -6.07 -5.27 -9.36
CA ALA A 84 -4.82 -5.90 -8.93
C ALA A 84 -3.64 -5.23 -9.60
N SER A 85 -2.48 -5.32 -8.98
CA SER A 85 -1.21 -4.82 -9.54
C SER A 85 -1.29 -3.35 -9.95
N ILE A 86 -1.89 -2.53 -9.09
CA ILE A 86 -2.15 -1.12 -9.39
C ILE A 86 -0.86 -0.33 -9.66
N LYS A 87 0.26 -0.79 -9.16
CA LYS A 87 1.55 -0.14 -9.41
C LYS A 87 1.86 -0.05 -10.90
N ARG A 88 1.38 -0.98 -11.70
CA ARG A 88 1.55 -0.96 -13.17
C ARG A 88 0.78 0.17 -13.84
N LEU A 89 -0.22 0.71 -13.15
CA LEU A 89 -1.06 1.80 -13.65
C LEU A 89 -0.53 3.17 -13.24
N MET A 90 0.39 3.22 -12.30
CA MET A 90 0.95 4.47 -11.81
C MET A 90 1.75 5.18 -12.89
N GLY A 91 1.54 6.48 -13.01
CA GLY A 91 2.20 7.30 -14.03
C GLY A 91 1.60 7.17 -15.43
N ARG A 92 0.52 6.43 -15.59
CA ARG A 92 -0.15 6.26 -16.88
C ARG A 92 -1.43 7.10 -16.94
N GLY A 93 -1.67 7.70 -18.09
CA GLY A 93 -2.93 8.40 -18.36
C GLY A 93 -4.05 7.44 -18.72
N LYS A 94 -5.27 7.96 -18.73
CA LYS A 94 -6.45 7.17 -19.06
C LYS A 94 -6.36 6.51 -20.43
N GLU A 95 -5.81 7.21 -21.42
CA GLU A 95 -5.63 6.68 -22.77
C GLU A 95 -4.74 5.45 -22.83
N ASP A 96 -3.70 5.41 -21.99
CA ASP A 96 -2.81 4.27 -21.91
C ASP A 96 -3.50 3.03 -21.35
N LEU A 97 -4.51 3.23 -20.50
CA LEU A 97 -5.28 2.15 -19.90
C LEU A 97 -6.32 1.57 -20.85
N GLU A 98 -6.90 2.41 -21.70
CA GLU A 98 -7.91 1.99 -22.67
C GLU A 98 -7.34 1.17 -23.83
N SER A 99 -6.04 1.28 -24.08
CA SER A 99 -5.37 0.55 -25.16
C SER A 99 -4.97 -0.87 -24.79
N ARG A 100 -5.32 -1.34 -23.62
CA ARG A 100 -4.92 -2.66 -23.12
C ARG A 100 -6.09 -3.60 -22.92
#